data_26d272fb1f4fe7f08e8f04bd113310f7
#
_entry.id   26d272fb1f4fe7f08e8f04bd113310f7
#
_cell.length_a   1.000
_cell.length_b   1.000
_cell.length_c   1.000
_cell.angle_alpha   90.00
_cell.angle_beta   90.00
_cell.angle_gamma   90.00
#
_symmetry.space_group_name_H-M   'P 1'
#
loop_
_entity.id
_entity.type
_entity.pdbx_description
1 polymer ?
#
loop_
_entity_poly.entity_id
_entity_poly.type
_entity_poly.pdbx_seq_one_letter_code
_entity_poly.pdbx_strand_id
1 'polypeptide(L)'
;MKVLKGQDILALGFMTFALFVGAGNIIFPPIVGLQSGPHVWMAALGFLITAVGLPVITVVALAKVGGAMDALSTPIGKVAGGLLAAVCYLAVGPLFATPRTATVSFEVGLAPLTGESPLALFLYSSVYFLLVFFISLYPGRLLDTVGRFLAPLKIIALAVLGIAAFALPAGDIGTATPEYVAAPFSQGFINGYLTMDTLGALVFGIVIVNAIRSRGVESPRLITRYAVIAGLIAGVGLALVYVSLFRLGSGSHEVAAGASNGAAVLHAYVQHTFGSLGSGFLAVLISLACLVTAVGLTCACAEYFSRVLPLSYKTLVVILAAFSLLVSNLGLTKLIAFSIPVLTAIYPPCIALVALSFCKDFWQDQRRIVGPVMLVSFVFGLIDALKGAGLAGWMPTELSHLPLSEQGLAWLVPSVIVLVVAVICDRLLGKRSEALA
;
A
#
# COMPACT_ATOMS: atom_id res chain seq x y z
N MET A 1 -30.72 17.08 5.18
CA MET A 1 -29.46 16.30 5.16
C MET A 1 -29.75 14.94 4.54
N LYS A 2 -29.09 14.60 3.45
CA LYS A 2 -29.29 13.31 2.78
C LYS A 2 -28.57 12.20 3.55
N VAL A 3 -29.29 11.17 3.92
CA VAL A 3 -28.76 9.97 4.56
C VAL A 3 -28.66 8.88 3.49
N LEU A 4 -27.51 8.19 3.43
CA LEU A 4 -27.30 7.13 2.44
C LEU A 4 -28.09 5.86 2.82
N LYS A 5 -28.61 5.19 1.81
CA LYS A 5 -29.27 3.87 1.96
C LYS A 5 -28.18 2.79 2.16
N GLY A 6 -28.55 1.64 2.72
CA GLY A 6 -27.61 0.52 2.92
C GLY A 6 -26.90 0.08 1.64
N GLN A 7 -27.59 0.09 0.50
CA GLN A 7 -27.02 -0.23 -0.81
C GLN A 7 -25.93 0.77 -1.25
N ASP A 8 -26.12 2.08 -0.97
CA ASP A 8 -25.13 3.10 -1.28
C ASP A 8 -23.87 2.94 -0.41
N ILE A 9 -24.06 2.55 0.86
CA ILE A 9 -22.97 2.30 1.80
C ILE A 9 -22.17 1.06 1.37
N LEU A 10 -22.85 -0.03 1.00
CA LEU A 10 -22.18 -1.21 0.46
C LEU A 10 -21.42 -0.90 -0.83
N ALA A 11 -22.01 -0.13 -1.74
CA ALA A 11 -21.34 0.30 -2.97
C ALA A 11 -20.08 1.14 -2.68
N LEU A 12 -20.13 2.02 -1.68
CA LEU A 12 -18.94 2.77 -1.21
C LEU A 12 -17.88 1.84 -0.64
N GLY A 13 -18.26 0.85 0.16
CA GLY A 13 -17.34 -0.14 0.72
C GLY A 13 -16.65 -0.96 -0.35
N PHE A 14 -17.38 -1.47 -1.34
CA PHE A 14 -16.81 -2.22 -2.46
C PHE A 14 -15.96 -1.34 -3.37
N MET A 15 -16.34 -0.08 -3.59
CA MET A 15 -15.52 0.88 -4.31
C MET A 15 -14.18 1.11 -3.57
N THR A 16 -14.23 1.32 -2.25
CA THR A 16 -13.04 1.50 -1.42
C THR A 16 -12.15 0.25 -1.45
N PHE A 17 -12.74 -0.94 -1.34
CA PHE A 17 -12.02 -2.22 -1.49
C PHE A 17 -11.34 -2.32 -2.87
N ALA A 18 -12.05 -1.99 -3.95
CA ALA A 18 -11.51 -2.07 -5.30
C ALA A 18 -10.36 -1.08 -5.55
N LEU A 19 -10.37 0.08 -4.88
CA LEU A 19 -9.27 1.06 -4.91
C LEU A 19 -8.00 0.51 -4.24
N PHE A 20 -8.15 -0.24 -3.13
CA PHE A 20 -7.01 -0.82 -2.42
C PHE A 20 -6.44 -2.05 -3.11
N VAL A 21 -7.27 -2.94 -3.66
CA VAL A 21 -6.78 -4.18 -4.27
C VAL A 21 -6.03 -3.91 -5.57
N GLY A 22 -4.72 -3.74 -5.45
CA GLY A 22 -3.76 -3.57 -6.54
C GLY A 22 -2.85 -4.79 -6.73
N ALA A 23 -1.79 -4.63 -7.51
CA ALA A 23 -0.81 -5.68 -7.79
C ALA A 23 -0.11 -6.19 -6.51
N GLY A 24 0.27 -5.28 -5.61
CA GLY A 24 0.94 -5.62 -4.35
C GLY A 24 0.11 -6.55 -3.46
N ASN A 25 -1.19 -6.29 -3.37
CA ASN A 25 -2.12 -7.05 -2.53
C ASN A 25 -2.27 -8.52 -2.96
N ILE A 26 -1.93 -8.80 -4.21
CA ILE A 26 -2.04 -10.15 -4.80
C ILE A 26 -0.73 -10.92 -4.64
N ILE A 27 0.43 -10.24 -4.66
CA ILE A 27 1.72 -10.91 -4.70
C ILE A 27 2.41 -11.05 -3.33
N PHE A 28 2.24 -10.09 -2.40
CA PHE A 28 2.95 -10.17 -1.13
C PHE A 28 2.42 -11.24 -0.17
N PRO A 29 1.11 -11.43 0.03
CA PRO A 29 0.64 -12.46 0.94
C PRO A 29 1.05 -13.90 0.54
N PRO A 30 1.04 -14.32 -0.74
CA PRO A 30 1.50 -15.65 -1.12
C PRO A 30 2.97 -15.92 -0.78
N ILE A 31 3.87 -14.96 -1.06
CA ILE A 31 5.30 -15.17 -0.78
C ILE A 31 5.58 -15.15 0.73
N VAL A 32 4.90 -14.29 1.49
CA VAL A 32 4.98 -14.30 2.96
C VAL A 32 4.43 -15.62 3.51
N GLY A 33 3.32 -16.11 2.97
CA GLY A 33 2.76 -17.42 3.32
C GLY A 33 3.74 -18.57 3.07
N LEU A 34 4.39 -18.57 1.92
CA LEU A 34 5.41 -19.57 1.54
C LEU A 34 6.61 -19.53 2.49
N GLN A 35 7.16 -18.34 2.74
CA GLN A 35 8.38 -18.14 3.53
C GLN A 35 8.19 -18.32 5.03
N SER A 36 6.99 -18.07 5.54
CA SER A 36 6.70 -18.15 6.97
C SER A 36 6.43 -19.57 7.48
N GLY A 37 6.16 -20.52 6.59
CA GLY A 37 5.94 -21.91 6.95
C GLY A 37 4.94 -22.09 8.11
N PRO A 38 5.30 -22.79 9.21
CA PRO A 38 4.42 -22.99 10.36
C PRO A 38 4.05 -21.69 11.09
N HIS A 39 4.80 -20.60 10.90
CA HIS A 39 4.59 -19.31 11.55
C HIS A 39 3.65 -18.38 10.76
N VAL A 40 2.99 -18.89 9.71
CA VAL A 40 2.16 -18.11 8.77
C VAL A 40 1.12 -17.22 9.47
N TRP A 41 0.46 -17.69 10.51
CA TRP A 41 -0.59 -16.90 11.17
C TRP A 41 -0.04 -15.77 12.03
N MET A 42 1.16 -15.94 12.60
CA MET A 42 1.84 -14.86 13.32
C MET A 42 2.34 -13.78 12.34
N ALA A 43 2.90 -14.20 11.21
CA ALA A 43 3.28 -13.29 10.13
C ALA A 43 2.06 -12.57 9.53
N ALA A 44 0.96 -13.30 9.29
CA ALA A 44 -0.29 -12.75 8.81
C ALA A 44 -0.87 -11.69 9.76
N LEU A 45 -0.81 -11.91 11.08
CA LEU A 45 -1.27 -10.93 12.06
C LEU A 45 -0.49 -9.61 11.95
N GLY A 46 0.84 -9.66 11.90
CA GLY A 46 1.68 -8.47 11.70
C GLY A 46 1.36 -7.77 10.38
N PHE A 47 1.25 -8.53 9.29
CA PHE A 47 0.92 -8.01 7.97
C PHE A 47 -0.45 -7.32 7.92
N LEU A 48 -1.49 -7.93 8.51
CA LEU A 48 -2.85 -7.38 8.54
C LEU A 48 -2.94 -6.05 9.28
N ILE A 49 -2.12 -5.84 10.31
CA ILE A 49 -2.07 -4.55 11.01
C ILE A 49 -1.66 -3.43 10.05
N THR A 50 -0.64 -3.65 9.23
CA THR A 50 -0.09 -2.61 8.35
C THR A 50 -0.76 -2.55 6.98
N ALA A 51 -1.20 -3.68 6.45
CA ALA A 51 -1.82 -3.75 5.13
C ALA A 51 -3.36 -3.62 5.16
N VAL A 52 -4.00 -3.72 6.33
CA VAL A 52 -5.47 -3.53 6.49
C VAL A 52 -5.77 -2.49 7.55
N GLY A 53 -5.24 -2.66 8.76
CA GLY A 53 -5.55 -1.77 9.89
C GLY A 53 -5.15 -0.33 9.60
N LEU A 54 -3.90 -0.09 9.23
CA LEU A 54 -3.39 1.26 8.93
C LEU A 54 -4.11 1.95 7.76
N PRO A 55 -4.34 1.33 6.60
CA PRO A 55 -5.13 1.94 5.53
C PRO A 55 -6.52 2.36 5.97
N VAL A 56 -7.25 1.50 6.69
CA VAL A 56 -8.58 1.83 7.21
C VAL A 56 -8.53 3.02 8.16
N ILE A 57 -7.60 3.03 9.12
CA ILE A 57 -7.41 4.15 10.05
C ILE A 57 -7.02 5.43 9.30
N THR A 58 -6.19 5.32 8.25
CA THR A 58 -5.78 6.45 7.40
C THR A 58 -6.97 7.07 6.67
N VAL A 59 -7.87 6.25 6.09
CA VAL A 59 -9.11 6.75 5.48
C VAL A 59 -9.98 7.50 6.50
N VAL A 60 -10.08 6.99 7.71
CA VAL A 60 -10.82 7.64 8.81
C VAL A 60 -10.19 8.98 9.19
N ALA A 61 -8.85 9.01 9.34
CA ALA A 61 -8.10 10.24 9.65
C ALA A 61 -8.33 11.32 8.58
N LEU A 62 -8.22 10.95 7.31
CA LEU A 62 -8.46 11.85 6.18
C LEU A 62 -9.92 12.32 6.12
N ALA A 63 -10.89 11.44 6.35
CA ALA A 63 -12.30 11.84 6.35
C ALA A 63 -12.63 12.89 7.43
N LYS A 64 -11.96 12.85 8.59
CA LYS A 64 -12.09 13.85 9.66
C LYS A 64 -11.58 15.24 9.27
N VAL A 65 -10.62 15.32 8.33
CA VAL A 65 -10.03 16.59 7.86
C VAL A 65 -10.49 16.98 6.46
N GLY A 66 -11.53 16.33 5.92
CA GLY A 66 -12.12 16.66 4.62
C GLY A 66 -11.54 15.90 3.43
N GLY A 67 -10.67 14.92 3.66
CA GLY A 67 -10.17 13.97 2.67
C GLY A 67 -8.80 14.32 2.05
N ALA A 68 -8.31 15.54 2.22
CA ALA A 68 -7.05 15.97 1.62
C ALA A 68 -5.84 15.69 2.54
N MET A 69 -4.77 15.18 1.96
CA MET A 69 -3.51 14.93 2.68
C MET A 69 -2.88 16.22 3.22
N ASP A 70 -3.01 17.34 2.48
CA ASP A 70 -2.51 18.64 2.90
C ASP A 70 -3.14 19.12 4.23
N ALA A 71 -4.45 18.82 4.42
CA ALA A 71 -5.13 19.13 5.66
C ALA A 71 -4.65 18.26 6.82
N LEU A 72 -4.32 16.98 6.57
CA LEU A 72 -3.78 16.07 7.58
C LEU A 72 -2.37 16.49 8.01
N SER A 73 -1.53 16.92 7.06
CA SER A 73 -0.13 17.30 7.28
C SER A 73 0.06 18.77 7.73
N THR A 74 -1.02 19.53 7.93
CA THR A 74 -0.96 20.93 8.38
C THR A 74 -0.03 21.17 9.60
N PRO A 75 0.01 20.27 10.63
CA PRO A 75 0.86 20.48 11.80
C PRO A 75 2.36 20.53 11.50
N ILE A 76 2.84 19.89 10.43
CA ILE A 76 4.26 19.91 10.05
C ILE A 76 4.62 21.06 9.10
N GLY A 77 3.65 21.89 8.76
CA GLY A 77 3.84 23.05 7.88
C GLY A 77 3.75 22.72 6.39
N LYS A 78 3.61 23.76 5.57
CA LYS A 78 3.35 23.63 4.13
C LYS A 78 4.48 22.92 3.36
N VAL A 79 5.74 23.23 3.70
CA VAL A 79 6.89 22.65 2.98
C VAL A 79 7.06 21.18 3.29
N ALA A 80 7.11 20.80 4.57
CA ALA A 80 7.26 19.41 4.97
C ALA A 80 6.05 18.56 4.56
N GLY A 81 4.82 19.11 4.70
CA GLY A 81 3.59 18.46 4.24
C GLY A 81 3.57 18.24 2.74
N GLY A 82 3.97 19.25 1.96
CA GLY A 82 4.08 19.13 0.50
C GLY A 82 5.15 18.13 0.05
N LEU A 83 6.30 18.09 0.72
CA LEU A 83 7.33 17.08 0.47
C LEU A 83 6.83 15.66 0.78
N LEU A 84 6.18 15.47 1.94
CA LEU A 84 5.61 14.18 2.30
C LEU A 84 4.56 13.74 1.28
N ALA A 85 3.67 14.63 0.87
CA ALA A 85 2.68 14.34 -0.16
C ALA A 85 3.35 13.96 -1.50
N ALA A 86 4.32 14.75 -1.96
CA ALA A 86 5.06 14.47 -3.20
C ALA A 86 5.74 13.09 -3.15
N VAL A 87 6.39 12.75 -2.03
CA VAL A 87 7.02 11.44 -1.83
C VAL A 87 5.99 10.31 -1.85
N CYS A 88 4.84 10.46 -1.18
CA CYS A 88 3.76 9.47 -1.22
C CYS A 88 3.22 9.29 -2.64
N TYR A 89 2.93 10.38 -3.36
CA TYR A 89 2.47 10.30 -4.75
C TYR A 89 3.50 9.67 -5.68
N LEU A 90 4.78 9.99 -5.53
CA LEU A 90 5.84 9.37 -6.33
C LEU A 90 6.00 7.88 -6.02
N ALA A 91 5.97 7.48 -4.74
CA ALA A 91 6.10 6.09 -4.33
C ALA A 91 4.94 5.21 -4.84
N VAL A 92 3.71 5.68 -4.66
CA VAL A 92 2.49 4.97 -5.13
C VAL A 92 2.33 5.10 -6.65
N GLY A 93 2.86 6.16 -7.25
CA GLY A 93 2.85 6.40 -8.69
C GLY A 93 4.07 5.78 -9.40
N PRO A 94 4.89 6.62 -10.05
CA PRO A 94 5.86 6.20 -11.06
C PRO A 94 7.07 5.45 -10.52
N LEU A 95 7.38 5.55 -9.21
CA LEU A 95 8.55 4.89 -8.66
C LEU A 95 8.33 3.39 -8.41
N PHE A 96 7.19 3.00 -7.81
CA PHE A 96 7.01 1.61 -7.37
C PHE A 96 5.67 0.99 -7.78
N ALA A 97 4.51 1.55 -7.38
CA ALA A 97 3.26 0.83 -7.57
C ALA A 97 2.84 0.78 -9.05
N THR A 98 2.96 1.85 -9.80
CA THR A 98 2.60 1.86 -11.24
C THR A 98 3.52 0.93 -12.07
N PRO A 99 4.88 0.98 -11.97
CA PRO A 99 5.74 0.01 -12.65
C PRO A 99 5.46 -1.44 -12.23
N ARG A 100 5.16 -1.67 -10.95
CA ARG A 100 4.82 -2.99 -10.42
C ARG A 100 3.59 -3.60 -11.08
N THR A 101 2.61 -2.80 -11.47
CA THR A 101 1.44 -3.32 -12.19
C THR A 101 1.81 -3.98 -13.52
N ALA A 102 2.74 -3.39 -14.27
CA ALA A 102 3.23 -3.94 -15.53
C ALA A 102 4.05 -5.23 -15.31
N THR A 103 4.96 -5.21 -14.34
CA THR A 103 5.81 -6.37 -14.06
C THR A 103 5.02 -7.55 -13.50
N VAL A 104 4.06 -7.32 -12.60
CA VAL A 104 3.19 -8.38 -12.07
C VAL A 104 2.32 -8.98 -13.17
N SER A 105 1.72 -8.14 -14.02
CA SER A 105 0.92 -8.63 -15.13
C SER A 105 1.74 -9.36 -16.19
N PHE A 106 3.01 -8.99 -16.39
CA PHE A 106 3.95 -9.71 -17.23
C PHE A 106 4.26 -11.10 -16.64
N GLU A 107 4.67 -11.16 -15.36
CA GLU A 107 5.08 -12.42 -14.71
C GLU A 107 3.94 -13.42 -14.57
N VAL A 108 2.72 -12.96 -14.28
CA VAL A 108 1.55 -13.84 -14.19
C VAL A 108 1.02 -14.21 -15.57
N GLY A 109 1.10 -13.28 -16.55
CA GLY A 109 0.44 -13.41 -17.85
C GLY A 109 1.33 -13.97 -18.95
N LEU A 110 2.44 -13.32 -19.25
CA LEU A 110 3.24 -13.62 -20.44
C LEU A 110 4.51 -14.41 -20.14
N ALA A 111 5.16 -14.17 -19.01
CA ALA A 111 6.42 -14.82 -18.67
C ALA A 111 6.35 -16.37 -18.66
N PRO A 112 5.25 -17.01 -18.23
CA PRO A 112 5.11 -18.47 -18.33
C PRO A 112 5.15 -19.03 -19.76
N LEU A 113 4.84 -18.20 -20.75
CA LEU A 113 4.82 -18.58 -22.18
C LEU A 113 6.12 -18.22 -22.91
N THR A 114 6.78 -17.11 -22.53
CA THR A 114 7.96 -16.56 -23.23
C THR A 114 9.26 -16.69 -22.47
N GLY A 115 9.19 -17.11 -21.20
CA GLY A 115 10.29 -17.02 -20.24
C GLY A 115 10.52 -15.59 -19.75
N GLU A 116 11.36 -15.45 -18.73
CA GLU A 116 11.77 -14.14 -18.16
C GLU A 116 12.84 -13.45 -19.03
N SER A 117 12.50 -13.19 -20.29
CA SER A 117 13.39 -12.50 -21.21
C SER A 117 13.31 -10.98 -21.03
N PRO A 118 14.44 -10.26 -20.87
CA PRO A 118 14.45 -8.79 -20.82
C PRO A 118 13.78 -8.14 -22.02
N LEU A 119 13.94 -8.73 -23.22
CA LEU A 119 13.30 -8.24 -24.44
C LEU A 119 11.77 -8.43 -24.39
N ALA A 120 11.29 -9.58 -23.89
CA ALA A 120 9.85 -9.81 -23.74
C ALA A 120 9.24 -8.85 -22.73
N LEU A 121 9.90 -8.60 -21.59
CA LEU A 121 9.48 -7.61 -20.60
C LEU A 121 9.43 -6.19 -21.22
N PHE A 122 10.46 -5.80 -21.97
CA PHE A 122 10.52 -4.49 -22.64
C PHE A 122 9.37 -4.30 -23.63
N LEU A 123 9.13 -5.28 -24.49
CA LEU A 123 8.04 -5.23 -25.48
C LEU A 123 6.67 -5.19 -24.80
N TYR A 124 6.45 -6.06 -23.79
CA TYR A 124 5.21 -6.08 -23.01
C TYR A 124 4.97 -4.76 -22.31
N SER A 125 5.94 -4.29 -21.52
CA SER A 125 5.82 -3.04 -20.76
C SER A 125 5.66 -1.82 -21.68
N SER A 126 6.26 -1.81 -22.86
CA SER A 126 6.06 -0.76 -23.85
C SER A 126 4.61 -0.70 -24.34
N VAL A 127 4.02 -1.83 -24.72
CA VAL A 127 2.61 -1.89 -25.11
C VAL A 127 1.70 -1.53 -23.91
N TYR A 128 2.02 -2.04 -22.72
CA TYR A 128 1.26 -1.78 -21.51
C TYR A 128 1.23 -0.28 -21.16
N PHE A 129 2.38 0.39 -21.11
CA PHE A 129 2.44 1.82 -20.79
C PHE A 129 1.96 2.72 -21.93
N LEU A 130 2.00 2.26 -23.17
CA LEU A 130 1.32 2.94 -24.27
C LEU A 130 -0.21 2.95 -24.05
N LEU A 131 -0.79 1.83 -23.63
CA LEU A 131 -2.21 1.77 -23.26
C LEU A 131 -2.51 2.65 -22.04
N VAL A 132 -1.69 2.58 -20.99
CA VAL A 132 -1.82 3.46 -19.81
C VAL A 132 -1.80 4.93 -20.23
N PHE A 133 -0.86 5.32 -21.07
CA PHE A 133 -0.74 6.68 -21.60
C PHE A 133 -2.01 7.14 -22.30
N PHE A 134 -2.47 6.40 -23.33
CA PHE A 134 -3.64 6.80 -24.09
C PHE A 134 -4.92 6.88 -23.22
N ILE A 135 -5.11 5.92 -22.32
CA ILE A 135 -6.28 5.91 -21.45
C ILE A 135 -6.20 7.06 -20.44
N SER A 136 -5.02 7.34 -19.88
CA SER A 136 -4.83 8.42 -18.90
C SER A 136 -4.93 9.82 -19.49
N LEU A 137 -4.72 10.00 -20.80
CA LEU A 137 -4.96 11.29 -21.46
C LEU A 137 -6.42 11.73 -21.43
N TYR A 138 -7.35 10.76 -21.44
CA TYR A 138 -8.80 10.98 -21.49
C TYR A 138 -9.50 10.04 -20.50
N PRO A 139 -9.34 10.26 -19.18
CA PRO A 139 -9.75 9.28 -18.14
C PRO A 139 -11.27 9.07 -17.99
N GLY A 140 -12.09 9.75 -18.77
CA GLY A 140 -13.55 9.79 -18.69
C GLY A 140 -14.26 8.42 -18.50
N ARG A 141 -15.29 8.16 -19.32
CA ARG A 141 -16.20 7.01 -19.17
C ARG A 141 -15.55 5.62 -19.19
N LEU A 142 -14.34 5.50 -19.73
CA LEU A 142 -13.68 4.19 -19.90
C LEU A 142 -13.25 3.59 -18.54
N LEU A 143 -12.68 4.41 -17.65
CA LEU A 143 -12.34 3.99 -16.28
C LEU A 143 -13.57 3.56 -15.49
N ASP A 144 -14.67 4.31 -15.61
CA ASP A 144 -15.93 3.99 -14.93
C ASP A 144 -16.53 2.69 -15.45
N THR A 145 -16.53 2.48 -16.77
CA THR A 145 -17.13 1.30 -17.39
C THR A 145 -16.32 0.05 -17.11
N VAL A 146 -15.02 0.11 -17.33
CA VAL A 146 -14.09 -1.01 -17.09
C VAL A 146 -14.05 -1.35 -15.60
N GLY A 147 -13.99 -0.33 -14.72
CA GLY A 147 -14.03 -0.53 -13.27
C GLY A 147 -15.31 -1.21 -12.78
N ARG A 148 -16.48 -0.87 -13.35
CA ARG A 148 -17.76 -1.49 -12.97
C ARG A 148 -17.83 -2.98 -13.30
N PHE A 149 -17.23 -3.44 -14.39
CA PHE A 149 -17.19 -4.85 -14.76
C PHE A 149 -16.04 -5.61 -14.08
N LEU A 150 -14.85 -5.01 -14.02
CA LEU A 150 -13.68 -5.67 -13.47
C LEU A 150 -13.72 -5.81 -11.95
N ALA A 151 -14.33 -4.85 -11.22
CA ALA A 151 -14.39 -4.96 -9.77
C ALA A 151 -15.17 -6.19 -9.29
N PRO A 152 -16.41 -6.47 -9.74
CA PRO A 152 -17.12 -7.69 -9.40
C PRO A 152 -16.38 -8.95 -9.85
N LEU A 153 -15.85 -8.96 -11.07
CA LEU A 153 -15.12 -10.10 -11.62
C LEU A 153 -13.87 -10.43 -10.77
N LYS A 154 -13.11 -9.40 -10.38
CA LYS A 154 -11.95 -9.52 -9.50
C LYS A 154 -12.33 -10.07 -8.12
N ILE A 155 -13.43 -9.60 -7.53
CA ILE A 155 -13.94 -10.09 -6.25
C ILE A 155 -14.31 -11.56 -6.35
N ILE A 156 -15.04 -11.95 -7.39
CA ILE A 156 -15.43 -13.35 -7.61
C ILE A 156 -14.21 -14.24 -7.79
N ALA A 157 -13.26 -13.82 -8.63
CA ALA A 157 -12.03 -14.59 -8.85
C ALA A 157 -11.20 -14.77 -7.58
N LEU A 158 -11.05 -13.69 -6.78
CA LEU A 158 -10.36 -13.76 -5.49
C LEU A 158 -11.13 -14.63 -4.48
N ALA A 159 -12.45 -14.63 -4.49
CA ALA A 159 -13.26 -15.50 -3.66
C ALA A 159 -13.09 -16.97 -4.06
N VAL A 160 -13.13 -17.28 -5.37
CA VAL A 160 -12.87 -18.66 -5.88
C VAL A 160 -11.47 -19.12 -5.50
N LEU A 161 -10.47 -18.28 -5.71
CA LEU A 161 -9.09 -18.56 -5.33
C LEU A 161 -8.96 -18.79 -3.81
N GLY A 162 -9.64 -17.95 -3.02
CA GLY A 162 -9.67 -18.06 -1.57
C GLY A 162 -10.30 -19.37 -1.10
N ILE A 163 -11.44 -19.75 -1.65
CA ILE A 163 -12.10 -21.03 -1.34
C ILE A 163 -11.19 -22.19 -1.74
N ALA A 164 -10.58 -22.14 -2.92
CA ALA A 164 -9.66 -23.15 -3.40
C ALA A 164 -8.43 -23.31 -2.49
N ALA A 165 -7.87 -22.22 -1.98
CA ALA A 165 -6.71 -22.24 -1.07
C ALA A 165 -6.96 -23.04 0.23
N PHE A 166 -8.21 -23.09 0.69
CA PHE A 166 -8.60 -23.91 1.87
C PHE A 166 -9.07 -25.30 1.50
N ALA A 167 -9.78 -25.47 0.38
CA ALA A 167 -10.39 -26.74 -0.03
C ALA A 167 -9.42 -27.64 -0.81
N LEU A 168 -8.47 -27.05 -1.55
CA LEU A 168 -7.55 -27.73 -2.47
C LEU A 168 -6.11 -27.25 -2.20
N PRO A 169 -5.50 -27.59 -1.04
CA PRO A 169 -4.10 -27.24 -0.78
C PRO A 169 -3.20 -27.98 -1.80
N ALA A 170 -2.17 -27.27 -2.31
CA ALA A 170 -1.27 -27.81 -3.32
C ALA A 170 -0.11 -28.66 -2.73
N GLY A 171 -0.04 -28.78 -1.41
CA GLY A 171 0.96 -29.55 -0.69
C GLY A 171 0.98 -29.21 0.80
N ASP A 172 1.95 -29.78 1.50
CA ASP A 172 2.17 -29.56 2.91
C ASP A 172 2.83 -28.18 3.20
N ILE A 173 2.73 -27.76 4.46
CA ILE A 173 3.39 -26.53 4.92
C ILE A 173 4.90 -26.79 5.00
N GLY A 174 5.67 -26.01 4.23
CA GLY A 174 7.12 -26.09 4.23
C GLY A 174 7.79 -25.50 5.47
N THR A 175 9.13 -25.50 5.46
CA THR A 175 9.94 -24.89 6.52
C THR A 175 9.96 -23.38 6.39
N ALA A 176 9.98 -22.68 7.54
CA ALA A 176 10.13 -21.23 7.56
C ALA A 176 11.57 -20.80 7.24
N THR A 177 11.72 -19.65 6.58
CA THR A 177 13.04 -19.02 6.41
C THR A 177 13.56 -18.48 7.75
N PRO A 178 14.91 -18.31 7.92
CA PRO A 178 15.49 -17.87 9.18
C PRO A 178 14.87 -16.58 9.76
N GLU A 179 14.52 -15.62 8.90
CA GLU A 179 13.92 -14.35 9.29
C GLU A 179 12.53 -14.55 9.93
N TYR A 180 11.73 -15.47 9.38
CA TYR A 180 10.40 -15.80 9.91
C TYR A 180 10.44 -16.75 11.10
N VAL A 181 11.53 -17.51 11.29
CA VAL A 181 11.75 -18.25 12.54
C VAL A 181 12.07 -17.30 13.67
N ALA A 182 12.94 -16.30 13.42
CA ALA A 182 13.38 -15.34 14.43
C ALA A 182 12.29 -14.34 14.85
N ALA A 183 11.56 -13.75 13.88
CA ALA A 183 10.63 -12.65 14.14
C ALA A 183 9.42 -12.64 13.18
N PRO A 184 8.54 -13.66 13.22
CA PRO A 184 7.48 -13.80 12.23
C PRO A 184 6.50 -12.62 12.22
N PHE A 185 6.13 -12.10 13.39
CA PHE A 185 5.23 -10.94 13.50
C PHE A 185 5.83 -9.68 12.88
N SER A 186 7.07 -9.36 13.22
CA SER A 186 7.75 -8.15 12.74
C SER A 186 8.02 -8.23 11.24
N GLN A 187 8.41 -9.40 10.73
CA GLN A 187 8.57 -9.62 9.29
C GLN A 187 7.23 -9.44 8.55
N GLY A 188 6.16 -10.00 9.08
CA GLY A 188 4.82 -9.76 8.54
C GLY A 188 4.45 -8.28 8.55
N PHE A 189 4.67 -7.59 9.67
CA PHE A 189 4.36 -6.16 9.83
C PHE A 189 5.09 -5.29 8.79
N ILE A 190 6.39 -5.53 8.56
CA ILE A 190 7.18 -4.79 7.57
C ILE A 190 6.78 -5.16 6.15
N ASN A 191 6.54 -6.45 5.87
CA ASN A 191 6.09 -6.88 4.55
C ASN A 191 4.72 -6.30 4.19
N GLY A 192 3.87 -5.98 5.17
CA GLY A 192 2.64 -5.24 4.93
C GLY A 192 2.84 -3.84 4.36
N TYR A 193 4.00 -3.17 4.59
CA TYR A 193 4.33 -1.90 3.94
C TYR A 193 4.40 -2.03 2.42
N LEU A 194 4.82 -3.19 1.92
CA LEU A 194 5.03 -3.44 0.50
C LEU A 194 3.74 -3.43 -0.33
N THR A 195 2.58 -3.60 0.32
CA THR A 195 1.28 -3.42 -0.36
C THR A 195 1.06 -1.97 -0.77
N MET A 196 1.69 -1.02 -0.05
CA MET A 196 1.53 0.43 -0.21
C MET A 196 0.12 0.96 0.06
N ASP A 197 -0.74 0.18 0.72
CA ASP A 197 -2.14 0.54 0.94
C ASP A 197 -2.31 1.76 1.85
N THR A 198 -1.44 1.94 2.86
CA THR A 198 -1.46 3.14 3.71
C THR A 198 -1.10 4.40 2.92
N LEU A 199 -0.06 4.32 2.08
CA LEU A 199 0.32 5.43 1.18
C LEU A 199 -0.76 5.66 0.13
N GLY A 200 -1.34 4.59 -0.40
CA GLY A 200 -2.51 4.63 -1.29
C GLY A 200 -3.71 5.32 -0.61
N ALA A 201 -3.98 5.01 0.67
CA ALA A 201 -5.04 5.67 1.43
C ALA A 201 -4.81 7.18 1.57
N LEU A 202 -3.56 7.61 1.81
CA LEU A 202 -3.19 9.03 1.87
C LEU A 202 -3.46 9.74 0.53
N VAL A 203 -3.24 9.06 -0.59
CA VAL A 203 -3.47 9.57 -1.96
C VAL A 203 -4.95 9.52 -2.33
N PHE A 204 -5.64 8.41 -2.04
CA PHE A 204 -7.02 8.17 -2.48
C PHE A 204 -8.10 8.60 -1.49
N GLY A 205 -7.73 9.06 -0.29
CA GLY A 205 -8.71 9.47 0.71
C GLY A 205 -9.68 10.55 0.22
N ILE A 206 -9.19 11.49 -0.59
CA ILE A 206 -10.03 12.52 -1.21
C ILE A 206 -11.06 11.93 -2.18
N VAL A 207 -10.71 10.86 -2.90
CA VAL A 207 -11.61 10.18 -3.84
C VAL A 207 -12.78 9.56 -3.08
N ILE A 208 -12.52 8.91 -1.93
CA ILE A 208 -13.55 8.31 -1.07
C ILE A 208 -14.48 9.40 -0.51
N VAL A 209 -13.92 10.49 0.00
CA VAL A 209 -14.69 11.63 0.53
C VAL A 209 -15.54 12.28 -0.58
N ASN A 210 -14.98 12.49 -1.76
CA ASN A 210 -15.70 13.05 -2.90
C ASN A 210 -16.83 12.11 -3.39
N ALA A 211 -16.61 10.81 -3.37
CA ALA A 211 -17.64 9.82 -3.69
C ALA A 211 -18.81 9.82 -2.68
N ILE A 212 -18.57 10.18 -1.42
CA ILE A 212 -19.64 10.39 -0.43
C ILE A 212 -20.36 11.70 -0.71
N ARG A 213 -19.62 12.79 -0.97
CA ARG A 213 -20.18 14.11 -1.27
C ARG A 213 -21.03 14.12 -2.55
N SER A 214 -20.60 13.43 -3.60
CA SER A 214 -21.34 13.34 -4.87
C SER A 214 -22.71 12.66 -4.73
N ARG A 215 -22.92 11.89 -3.65
CA ARG A 215 -24.21 11.32 -3.28
C ARG A 215 -25.11 12.28 -2.49
N GLY A 216 -24.68 13.56 -2.32
CA GLY A 216 -25.43 14.61 -1.65
C GLY A 216 -25.28 14.62 -0.12
N VAL A 217 -24.20 14.07 0.41
CA VAL A 217 -23.86 14.15 1.84
C VAL A 217 -22.90 15.31 2.07
N GLU A 218 -23.34 16.34 2.80
CA GLU A 218 -22.56 17.57 3.07
C GLU A 218 -22.03 17.62 4.51
N SER A 219 -22.72 16.95 5.45
CA SER A 219 -22.36 16.96 6.87
C SER A 219 -21.01 16.28 7.12
N PRO A 220 -20.02 16.98 7.74
CA PRO A 220 -18.72 16.39 8.06
C PRO A 220 -18.84 15.12 8.93
N ARG A 221 -19.79 15.11 9.89
CA ARG A 221 -20.03 13.94 10.75
C ARG A 221 -20.53 12.73 9.94
N LEU A 222 -21.43 12.94 9.00
CA LEU A 222 -21.94 11.87 8.12
C LEU A 222 -20.88 11.40 7.15
N ILE A 223 -20.09 12.31 6.57
CA ILE A 223 -18.95 11.96 5.69
C ILE A 223 -17.99 11.05 6.45
N THR A 224 -17.56 11.45 7.65
CA THR A 224 -16.68 10.61 8.48
C THR A 224 -17.31 9.27 8.80
N ARG A 225 -18.58 9.24 9.22
CA ARG A 225 -19.29 7.98 9.52
C ARG A 225 -19.32 7.03 8.33
N TYR A 226 -19.65 7.53 7.14
CA TYR A 226 -19.71 6.69 5.93
C TYR A 226 -18.33 6.27 5.46
N ALA A 227 -17.30 7.12 5.60
CA ALA A 227 -15.92 6.74 5.33
C ALA A 227 -15.42 5.63 6.27
N VAL A 228 -15.79 5.69 7.57
CA VAL A 228 -15.50 4.62 8.54
C VAL A 228 -16.14 3.31 8.10
N ILE A 229 -17.44 3.33 7.79
CA ILE A 229 -18.15 2.10 7.39
C ILE A 229 -17.60 1.54 6.07
N ALA A 230 -17.35 2.40 5.07
CA ALA A 230 -16.74 1.99 3.81
C ALA A 230 -15.33 1.43 4.01
N GLY A 231 -14.53 2.06 4.86
CA GLY A 231 -13.20 1.57 5.24
C GLY A 231 -13.24 0.21 5.93
N LEU A 232 -14.20 0.00 6.84
CA LEU A 232 -14.37 -1.29 7.53
C LEU A 232 -14.81 -2.40 6.55
N ILE A 233 -15.75 -2.12 5.64
CA ILE A 233 -16.15 -3.09 4.61
C ILE A 233 -14.95 -3.45 3.72
N ALA A 234 -14.19 -2.45 3.28
CA ALA A 234 -12.98 -2.67 2.50
C ALA A 234 -11.92 -3.45 3.28
N GLY A 235 -11.72 -3.12 4.55
CA GLY A 235 -10.77 -3.81 5.43
C GLY A 235 -11.13 -5.28 5.66
N VAL A 236 -12.40 -5.59 5.88
CA VAL A 236 -12.86 -6.99 5.98
C VAL A 236 -12.60 -7.74 4.66
N GLY A 237 -12.92 -7.13 3.53
CA GLY A 237 -12.64 -7.72 2.21
C GLY A 237 -11.15 -7.98 1.98
N LEU A 238 -10.29 -7.00 2.31
CA LEU A 238 -8.83 -7.15 2.23
C LEU A 238 -8.31 -8.25 3.17
N ALA A 239 -8.79 -8.29 4.42
CA ALA A 239 -8.39 -9.32 5.37
C ALA A 239 -8.74 -10.73 4.88
N LEU A 240 -9.93 -10.92 4.33
CA LEU A 240 -10.35 -12.21 3.75
C LEU A 240 -9.45 -12.62 2.57
N VAL A 241 -9.13 -11.68 1.67
CA VAL A 241 -8.21 -11.93 0.55
C VAL A 241 -6.82 -12.31 1.06
N TYR A 242 -6.28 -11.56 2.01
CA TYR A 242 -4.94 -11.82 2.52
C TYR A 242 -4.84 -13.13 3.28
N VAL A 243 -5.79 -13.44 4.16
CA VAL A 243 -5.85 -14.72 4.86
C VAL A 243 -5.90 -15.89 3.87
N SER A 244 -6.68 -15.77 2.80
CA SER A 244 -6.75 -16.75 1.74
C SER A 244 -5.42 -16.93 0.99
N LEU A 245 -4.77 -15.82 0.66
CA LEU A 245 -3.49 -15.84 -0.06
C LEU A 245 -2.32 -16.30 0.84
N PHE A 246 -2.34 -16.02 2.15
CA PHE A 246 -1.40 -16.62 3.10
C PHE A 246 -1.55 -18.13 3.16
N ARG A 247 -2.79 -18.63 3.21
CA ARG A 247 -3.07 -20.06 3.20
C ARG A 247 -2.61 -20.70 1.90
N LEU A 248 -2.89 -20.04 0.75
CA LEU A 248 -2.41 -20.46 -0.55
C LEU A 248 -0.89 -20.60 -0.55
N GLY A 249 -0.18 -19.55 -0.15
CA GLY A 249 1.29 -19.52 -0.14
C GLY A 249 1.88 -20.60 0.77
N SER A 250 1.38 -20.74 2.00
CA SER A 250 1.87 -21.73 2.96
C SER A 250 1.67 -23.19 2.51
N GLY A 251 0.63 -23.46 1.73
CA GLY A 251 0.34 -24.79 1.16
C GLY A 251 0.91 -25.02 -0.25
N SER A 252 1.78 -24.13 -0.75
CA SER A 252 2.34 -24.22 -2.11
C SER A 252 3.82 -24.60 -2.14
N HIS A 253 4.40 -25.08 -1.04
CA HIS A 253 5.83 -25.31 -0.94
C HIS A 253 6.35 -26.30 -2.00
N GLU A 254 5.60 -27.37 -2.29
CA GLU A 254 5.99 -28.37 -3.27
C GLU A 254 5.92 -27.86 -4.71
N VAL A 255 4.87 -27.10 -5.04
CA VAL A 255 4.61 -26.63 -6.41
C VAL A 255 5.33 -25.33 -6.75
N ALA A 256 5.69 -24.54 -5.73
CA ALA A 256 6.35 -23.25 -5.87
C ALA A 256 7.79 -23.24 -5.31
N ALA A 257 8.45 -24.40 -5.26
CA ALA A 257 9.83 -24.52 -4.81
C ALA A 257 10.74 -23.61 -5.64
N GLY A 258 11.46 -22.70 -4.96
CA GLY A 258 12.36 -21.74 -5.64
C GLY A 258 11.67 -20.50 -6.24
N ALA A 259 10.39 -20.27 -5.96
CA ALA A 259 9.71 -19.04 -6.38
C ALA A 259 10.40 -17.81 -5.77
N SER A 260 10.82 -16.87 -6.63
CA SER A 260 11.52 -15.66 -6.24
C SER A 260 10.59 -14.54 -5.75
N ASN A 261 9.31 -14.64 -6.06
CA ASN A 261 8.29 -13.63 -5.70
C ASN A 261 6.89 -14.26 -5.65
N GLY A 262 5.92 -13.49 -5.16
CA GLY A 262 4.56 -14.01 -4.98
C GLY A 262 3.76 -14.18 -6.27
N ALA A 263 4.16 -13.56 -7.37
CA ALA A 263 3.53 -13.79 -8.68
C ALA A 263 3.81 -15.21 -9.15
N ALA A 264 5.04 -15.68 -8.98
CA ALA A 264 5.44 -17.07 -9.29
C ALA A 264 4.71 -18.07 -8.39
N VAL A 265 4.56 -17.79 -7.08
CA VAL A 265 3.79 -18.65 -6.16
C VAL A 265 2.33 -18.76 -6.61
N LEU A 266 1.70 -17.64 -6.91
CA LEU A 266 0.31 -17.59 -7.34
C LEU A 266 0.10 -18.33 -8.65
N HIS A 267 0.98 -18.12 -9.63
CA HIS A 267 0.92 -18.81 -10.91
C HIS A 267 1.07 -20.33 -10.74
N ALA A 268 2.07 -20.79 -9.96
CA ALA A 268 2.31 -22.20 -9.71
C ALA A 268 1.09 -22.88 -9.06
N TYR A 269 0.50 -22.24 -8.04
CA TYR A 269 -0.72 -22.76 -7.40
C TYR A 269 -1.89 -22.87 -8.38
N VAL A 270 -2.16 -21.81 -9.17
CA VAL A 270 -3.29 -21.79 -10.10
C VAL A 270 -3.09 -22.79 -11.23
N GLN A 271 -1.85 -22.92 -11.75
CA GLN A 271 -1.51 -23.92 -12.76
C GLN A 271 -1.71 -25.36 -12.23
N HIS A 272 -1.31 -25.63 -10.99
CA HIS A 272 -1.50 -26.91 -10.34
C HIS A 272 -2.98 -27.23 -10.12
N THR A 273 -3.76 -26.27 -9.60
CA THR A 273 -5.14 -26.49 -9.14
C THR A 273 -6.17 -26.40 -10.26
N PHE A 274 -5.99 -25.48 -11.20
CA PHE A 274 -6.98 -25.16 -12.26
C PHE A 274 -6.46 -25.41 -13.68
N GLY A 275 -5.19 -25.84 -13.82
CA GLY A 275 -4.55 -26.09 -15.10
C GLY A 275 -4.35 -24.84 -15.97
N SER A 276 -4.05 -25.05 -17.25
CA SER A 276 -3.73 -23.96 -18.20
C SER A 276 -4.89 -22.99 -18.45
N LEU A 277 -6.12 -23.47 -18.41
CA LEU A 277 -7.31 -22.59 -18.57
C LEU A 277 -7.44 -21.64 -17.38
N GLY A 278 -7.23 -22.13 -16.16
CA GLY A 278 -7.24 -21.31 -14.96
C GLY A 278 -6.11 -20.28 -14.96
N SER A 279 -4.91 -20.69 -15.34
CA SER A 279 -3.76 -19.76 -15.49
C SER A 279 -4.02 -18.70 -16.55
N GLY A 280 -4.57 -19.05 -17.70
CA GLY A 280 -4.94 -18.10 -18.75
C GLY A 280 -6.00 -17.10 -18.30
N PHE A 281 -7.04 -17.55 -17.60
CA PHE A 281 -8.05 -16.67 -17.02
C PHE A 281 -7.46 -15.71 -15.97
N LEU A 282 -6.62 -16.24 -15.07
CA LEU A 282 -5.93 -15.41 -14.07
C LEU A 282 -5.04 -14.36 -14.73
N ALA A 283 -4.28 -14.74 -15.76
CA ALA A 283 -3.41 -13.83 -16.50
C ALA A 283 -4.18 -12.64 -17.09
N VAL A 284 -5.29 -12.91 -17.77
CA VAL A 284 -6.15 -11.86 -18.34
C VAL A 284 -6.73 -10.98 -17.24
N LEU A 285 -7.28 -11.58 -16.19
CA LEU A 285 -7.89 -10.86 -15.08
C LEU A 285 -6.89 -9.92 -14.38
N ILE A 286 -5.69 -10.43 -14.05
CA ILE A 286 -4.64 -9.66 -13.38
C ILE A 286 -4.13 -8.55 -14.30
N SER A 287 -3.91 -8.85 -15.59
CA SER A 287 -3.44 -7.84 -16.55
C SER A 287 -4.42 -6.67 -16.67
N LEU A 288 -5.71 -6.96 -16.77
CA LEU A 288 -6.75 -5.92 -16.81
C LEU A 288 -6.87 -5.16 -15.49
N ALA A 289 -6.84 -5.87 -14.36
CA ALA A 289 -6.90 -5.24 -13.04
C ALA A 289 -5.68 -4.32 -12.80
N CYS A 290 -4.49 -4.77 -13.17
CA CYS A 290 -3.25 -3.99 -13.10
C CYS A 290 -3.31 -2.77 -14.02
N LEU A 291 -3.82 -2.91 -15.25
CA LEU A 291 -3.96 -1.80 -16.19
C LEU A 291 -4.86 -0.69 -15.63
N VAL A 292 -6.01 -1.04 -15.07
CA VAL A 292 -6.92 -0.07 -14.45
C VAL A 292 -6.27 0.63 -13.27
N THR A 293 -5.55 -0.11 -12.43
CA THR A 293 -4.79 0.45 -11.30
C THR A 293 -3.70 1.42 -11.80
N ALA A 294 -2.92 1.03 -12.81
CA ALA A 294 -1.88 1.88 -13.39
C ALA A 294 -2.43 3.21 -13.95
N VAL A 295 -3.56 3.13 -14.67
CA VAL A 295 -4.24 4.32 -15.19
C VAL A 295 -4.72 5.21 -14.04
N GLY A 296 -5.38 4.64 -13.03
CA GLY A 296 -5.85 5.38 -11.85
C GLY A 296 -4.73 6.09 -11.11
N LEU A 297 -3.61 5.40 -10.87
CA LEU A 297 -2.43 5.98 -10.22
C LEU A 297 -1.76 7.06 -11.05
N THR A 298 -1.62 6.85 -12.37
CA THR A 298 -1.06 7.84 -13.29
C THR A 298 -1.90 9.10 -13.32
N CYS A 299 -3.24 8.97 -13.39
CA CYS A 299 -4.16 10.11 -13.36
C CYS A 299 -4.08 10.86 -12.03
N ALA A 300 -4.09 10.15 -10.88
CA ALA A 300 -4.01 10.77 -9.57
C ALA A 300 -2.70 11.56 -9.37
N CYS A 301 -1.56 10.99 -9.81
CA CYS A 301 -0.27 11.66 -9.76
C CYS A 301 -0.22 12.85 -10.71
N ALA A 302 -0.70 12.73 -11.94
CA ALA A 302 -0.73 13.82 -12.90
C ALA A 302 -1.62 14.98 -12.42
N GLU A 303 -2.76 14.67 -11.81
CA GLU A 303 -3.65 15.68 -11.21
C GLU A 303 -3.00 16.40 -10.03
N TYR A 304 -2.35 15.66 -9.11
CA TYR A 304 -1.64 16.26 -7.99
C TYR A 304 -0.50 17.17 -8.46
N PHE A 305 0.40 16.65 -9.30
CA PHE A 305 1.58 17.39 -9.74
C PHE A 305 1.24 18.56 -10.66
N SER A 306 0.14 18.54 -11.41
CA SER A 306 -0.31 19.68 -12.21
C SER A 306 -0.77 20.89 -11.36
N ARG A 307 -1.11 20.66 -10.09
CA ARG A 307 -1.43 21.73 -9.14
C ARG A 307 -0.19 22.31 -8.44
N VAL A 308 0.88 21.52 -8.37
CA VAL A 308 2.11 21.87 -7.64
C VAL A 308 3.19 22.38 -8.57
N LEU A 309 3.28 21.85 -9.79
CA LEU A 309 4.27 22.19 -10.80
C LEU A 309 3.65 22.99 -11.94
N PRO A 310 4.41 23.89 -12.61
CA PRO A 310 3.95 24.63 -13.78
C PRO A 310 3.93 23.76 -15.05
N LEU A 311 3.37 22.55 -14.95
CA LEU A 311 3.29 21.57 -16.04
C LEU A 311 1.84 21.19 -16.30
N SER A 312 1.49 20.98 -17.58
CA SER A 312 0.14 20.56 -17.93
C SER A 312 -0.10 19.10 -17.51
N TYR A 313 -1.36 18.77 -17.22
CA TYR A 313 -1.78 17.40 -16.93
C TYR A 313 -1.29 16.40 -18.00
N LYS A 314 -1.45 16.74 -19.29
CA LYS A 314 -1.03 15.87 -20.40
C LYS A 314 0.48 15.65 -20.43
N THR A 315 1.26 16.70 -20.18
CA THR A 315 2.73 16.61 -20.11
C THR A 315 3.15 15.67 -18.96
N LEU A 316 2.49 15.80 -17.80
CA LEU A 316 2.75 14.93 -16.65
C LEU A 316 2.39 13.48 -16.93
N VAL A 317 1.26 13.20 -17.60
CA VAL A 317 0.91 11.82 -18.01
C VAL A 317 2.01 11.21 -18.89
N VAL A 318 2.55 11.96 -19.86
CA VAL A 318 3.70 11.48 -20.68
C VAL A 318 4.90 11.16 -19.82
N ILE A 319 5.31 12.10 -18.96
CA ILE A 319 6.51 11.94 -18.11
C ILE A 319 6.33 10.73 -17.17
N LEU A 320 5.19 10.64 -16.50
CA LEU A 320 4.92 9.58 -15.52
C LEU A 320 4.84 8.20 -16.18
N ALA A 321 4.21 8.09 -17.36
CA ALA A 321 4.13 6.83 -18.09
C ALA A 321 5.49 6.39 -18.63
N ALA A 322 6.27 7.32 -19.21
CA ALA A 322 7.62 7.04 -19.72
C ALA A 322 8.57 6.63 -18.57
N PHE A 323 8.52 7.34 -17.44
CA PHE A 323 9.33 7.00 -16.28
C PHE A 323 8.95 5.61 -15.71
N SER A 324 7.64 5.33 -15.59
CA SER A 324 7.15 4.02 -15.12
C SER A 324 7.56 2.88 -16.06
N LEU A 325 7.57 3.13 -17.38
CA LEU A 325 8.11 2.20 -18.37
C LEU A 325 9.57 1.87 -18.09
N LEU A 326 10.42 2.89 -17.89
CA LEU A 326 11.84 2.69 -17.61
C LEU A 326 12.03 1.87 -16.32
N VAL A 327 11.33 2.23 -15.25
CA VAL A 327 11.41 1.53 -13.95
C VAL A 327 10.91 0.09 -14.05
N SER A 328 9.85 -0.19 -14.80
CA SER A 328 9.32 -1.55 -14.95
C SER A 328 10.31 -2.52 -15.60
N ASN A 329 11.23 -2.02 -16.43
CA ASN A 329 12.26 -2.84 -17.08
C ASN A 329 13.37 -3.33 -16.14
N LEU A 330 13.35 -2.93 -14.87
CA LEU A 330 14.16 -3.56 -13.82
C LEU A 330 13.69 -4.99 -13.50
N GLY A 331 12.44 -5.33 -13.82
CA GLY A 331 11.79 -6.58 -13.46
C GLY A 331 11.22 -6.54 -12.03
N LEU A 332 10.29 -7.44 -11.73
CA LEU A 332 9.52 -7.43 -10.48
C LEU A 332 10.41 -7.60 -9.25
N THR A 333 11.30 -8.59 -9.26
CA THR A 333 12.16 -8.90 -8.10
C THR A 333 13.07 -7.74 -7.73
N LYS A 334 13.73 -7.10 -8.71
CA LYS A 334 14.57 -5.92 -8.44
C LYS A 334 13.74 -4.72 -8.00
N LEU A 335 12.58 -4.50 -8.63
CA LEU A 335 11.69 -3.42 -8.25
C LEU A 335 11.21 -3.54 -6.80
N ILE A 336 10.89 -4.76 -6.36
CA ILE A 336 10.57 -5.05 -4.95
C ILE A 336 11.79 -4.73 -4.06
N ALA A 337 12.97 -5.24 -4.41
CA ALA A 337 14.19 -5.03 -3.63
C ALA A 337 14.52 -3.54 -3.44
N PHE A 338 14.37 -2.72 -4.49
CA PHE A 338 14.56 -1.26 -4.40
C PHE A 338 13.45 -0.55 -3.60
N SER A 339 12.23 -1.06 -3.63
CA SER A 339 11.12 -0.45 -2.90
C SER A 339 11.20 -0.66 -1.39
N ILE A 340 11.76 -1.78 -0.92
CA ILE A 340 11.83 -2.13 0.50
C ILE A 340 12.49 -1.04 1.34
N PRO A 341 13.75 -0.60 1.07
CA PRO A 341 14.40 0.43 1.87
C PRO A 341 13.63 1.75 1.87
N VAL A 342 13.13 2.16 0.71
CA VAL A 342 12.40 3.43 0.59
C VAL A 342 11.10 3.40 1.40
N LEU A 343 10.35 2.32 1.31
CA LEU A 343 9.11 2.16 2.07
C LEU A 343 9.38 2.05 3.58
N THR A 344 10.44 1.34 3.98
CA THR A 344 10.86 1.25 5.38
C THR A 344 11.19 2.64 5.97
N ALA A 345 11.74 3.55 5.17
CA ALA A 345 12.01 4.92 5.61
C ALA A 345 10.75 5.81 5.67
N ILE A 346 9.81 5.64 4.72
CA ILE A 346 8.65 6.54 4.56
C ILE A 346 7.47 6.12 5.47
N TYR A 347 7.28 4.84 5.72
CA TYR A 347 6.14 4.35 6.49
C TYR A 347 6.12 4.84 7.94
N PRO A 348 7.23 4.85 8.71
CA PRO A 348 7.23 5.33 10.09
C PRO A 348 6.67 6.74 10.28
N PRO A 349 7.10 7.78 9.54
CA PRO A 349 6.50 9.11 9.68
C PRO A 349 5.04 9.17 9.21
N CYS A 350 4.63 8.38 8.22
CA CYS A 350 3.23 8.29 7.82
C CYS A 350 2.36 7.65 8.91
N ILE A 351 2.83 6.58 9.55
CA ILE A 351 2.17 5.95 10.69
C ILE A 351 2.03 6.93 11.84
N ALA A 352 3.12 7.65 12.18
CA ALA A 352 3.12 8.66 13.23
C ALA A 352 2.10 9.76 12.93
N LEU A 353 2.10 10.32 11.71
CA LEU A 353 1.15 11.35 11.29
C LEU A 353 -0.31 10.90 11.47
N VAL A 354 -0.62 9.71 10.96
CA VAL A 354 -1.98 9.15 11.05
C VAL A 354 -2.37 8.91 12.52
N ALA A 355 -1.52 8.27 13.31
CA ALA A 355 -1.79 7.97 14.72
C ALA A 355 -2.00 9.26 15.53
N LEU A 356 -1.10 10.24 15.37
CA LEU A 356 -1.16 11.50 16.10
C LEU A 356 -2.37 12.37 15.70
N SER A 357 -2.89 12.22 14.49
CA SER A 357 -4.08 12.96 14.03
C SER A 357 -5.34 12.64 14.86
N PHE A 358 -5.41 11.48 15.49
CA PHE A 358 -6.52 11.10 16.37
C PHE A 358 -6.44 11.73 17.75
N CYS A 359 -5.25 12.15 18.16
CA CYS A 359 -4.99 12.71 19.48
C CYS A 359 -4.95 14.25 19.49
N LYS A 360 -5.31 14.90 18.37
CA LYS A 360 -5.18 16.35 18.16
C LYS A 360 -5.85 17.21 19.23
N ASP A 361 -6.96 16.73 19.81
CA ASP A 361 -7.75 17.46 20.79
C ASP A 361 -7.16 17.39 22.21
N PHE A 362 -6.11 16.59 22.43
CA PHE A 362 -5.42 16.45 23.72
C PHE A 362 -4.24 17.42 23.87
N TRP A 363 -3.88 18.17 22.84
CA TRP A 363 -2.67 19.00 22.77
C TRP A 363 -3.02 20.47 22.64
N GLN A 364 -2.17 21.33 23.21
CA GLN A 364 -2.32 22.77 23.10
C GLN A 364 -1.79 23.28 21.76
N ASP A 365 -0.60 22.80 21.33
CA ASP A 365 -0.03 23.06 20.02
C ASP A 365 0.44 21.79 19.33
N GLN A 366 -0.31 21.36 18.32
CA GLN A 366 0.01 20.15 17.54
C GLN A 366 1.39 20.20 16.88
N ARG A 367 1.89 21.39 16.52
CA ARG A 367 3.19 21.55 15.84
C ARG A 367 4.34 21.14 16.72
N ARG A 368 4.23 21.35 18.04
CA ARG A 368 5.24 20.98 19.03
C ARG A 368 5.39 19.49 19.24
N ILE A 369 4.38 18.72 18.83
CA ILE A 369 4.34 17.27 19.03
C ILE A 369 4.53 16.53 17.70
N VAL A 370 3.73 16.83 16.70
CA VAL A 370 3.72 16.07 15.43
C VAL A 370 5.03 16.19 14.69
N GLY A 371 5.59 17.40 14.56
CA GLY A 371 6.85 17.63 13.84
C GLY A 371 8.03 16.83 14.40
N PRO A 372 8.38 16.98 15.70
CA PRO A 372 9.48 16.21 16.30
C PRO A 372 9.29 14.68 16.24
N VAL A 373 8.09 14.18 16.50
CA VAL A 373 7.82 12.72 16.44
C VAL A 373 7.98 12.20 15.02
N MET A 374 7.47 12.89 14.02
CA MET A 374 7.63 12.50 12.62
C MET A 374 9.10 12.57 12.17
N LEU A 375 9.84 13.59 12.59
CA LEU A 375 11.27 13.70 12.25
C LEU A 375 12.05 12.53 12.83
N VAL A 376 11.84 12.19 14.11
CA VAL A 376 12.52 11.08 14.76
C VAL A 376 12.11 9.75 14.12
N SER A 377 10.83 9.52 13.85
CA SER A 377 10.37 8.30 13.18
C SER A 377 10.97 8.17 11.77
N PHE A 378 11.14 9.27 11.04
CA PHE A 378 11.81 9.27 9.74
C PHE A 378 13.32 8.95 9.85
N VAL A 379 14.04 9.58 10.78
CA VAL A 379 15.49 9.36 10.97
C VAL A 379 15.77 7.91 11.34
N PHE A 380 15.04 7.35 12.29
CA PHE A 380 15.22 5.95 12.69
C PHE A 380 14.68 4.97 11.66
N GLY A 381 13.61 5.30 10.93
CA GLY A 381 13.15 4.55 9.77
C GLY A 381 14.18 4.52 8.62
N LEU A 382 14.91 5.63 8.43
CA LEU A 382 16.03 5.68 7.48
C LEU A 382 17.20 4.79 7.92
N ILE A 383 17.48 4.69 9.22
CA ILE A 383 18.48 3.76 9.77
C ILE A 383 18.08 2.31 9.46
N ASP A 384 16.82 1.93 9.71
CA ASP A 384 16.32 0.60 9.37
C ASP A 384 16.38 0.33 7.85
N ALA A 385 16.08 1.34 7.04
CA ALA A 385 16.17 1.27 5.58
C ALA A 385 17.60 1.03 5.08
N LEU A 386 18.59 1.75 5.64
CA LEU A 386 20.00 1.59 5.29
C LEU A 386 20.53 0.20 5.69
N LYS A 387 20.10 -0.32 6.85
CA LYS A 387 20.41 -1.70 7.27
C LYS A 387 19.85 -2.71 6.27
N GLY A 388 18.57 -2.58 5.92
CA GLY A 388 17.92 -3.45 4.93
C GLY A 388 18.53 -3.37 3.53
N ALA A 389 19.15 -2.24 3.18
CA ALA A 389 19.90 -2.05 1.94
C ALA A 389 21.34 -2.63 1.97
N GLY A 390 21.76 -3.27 3.07
CA GLY A 390 23.11 -3.81 3.20
C GLY A 390 24.21 -2.79 3.53
N LEU A 391 23.82 -1.56 3.89
CA LEU A 391 24.75 -0.46 4.22
C LEU A 391 25.05 -0.35 5.71
N ALA A 392 24.77 -1.40 6.48
CA ALA A 392 25.02 -1.45 7.93
C ALA A 392 26.48 -1.12 8.33
N GLY A 393 27.47 -1.49 7.49
CA GLY A 393 28.88 -1.21 7.75
C GLY A 393 29.28 0.27 7.74
N TRP A 394 28.40 1.16 7.28
CA TRP A 394 28.63 2.62 7.26
C TRP A 394 28.04 3.31 8.52
N MET A 395 27.38 2.55 9.38
CA MET A 395 26.70 3.10 10.55
C MET A 395 27.46 2.81 11.83
N PRO A 396 27.40 3.71 12.83
CA PRO A 396 27.92 3.46 14.17
C PRO A 396 27.32 2.19 14.78
N THR A 397 28.16 1.37 15.42
CA THR A 397 27.75 0.09 16.01
C THR A 397 26.69 0.25 17.11
N GLU A 398 26.68 1.40 17.78
CA GLU A 398 25.69 1.74 18.81
C GLU A 398 24.24 1.74 18.28
N LEU A 399 24.04 2.07 17.01
CA LEU A 399 22.71 2.08 16.37
C LEU A 399 22.17 0.66 16.12
N SER A 400 23.05 -0.36 16.10
CA SER A 400 22.63 -1.75 15.99
C SER A 400 22.03 -2.30 17.29
N HIS A 401 22.35 -1.70 18.43
CA HIS A 401 21.85 -2.10 19.76
C HIS A 401 20.55 -1.40 20.17
N LEU A 402 19.94 -0.60 19.28
CA LEU A 402 18.66 0.02 19.56
C LEU A 402 17.56 -1.05 19.76
N PRO A 403 16.64 -0.83 20.70
CA PRO A 403 15.50 -1.73 20.87
C PRO A 403 14.74 -1.92 19.57
N LEU A 404 14.36 -3.15 19.26
CA LEU A 404 13.65 -3.56 18.02
C LEU A 404 14.42 -3.32 16.72
N SER A 405 15.71 -3.02 16.76
CA SER A 405 16.53 -2.78 15.58
C SER A 405 16.75 -4.05 14.74
N GLU A 406 16.90 -5.21 15.40
CA GLU A 406 16.98 -6.51 14.72
C GLU A 406 15.67 -6.89 14.00
N GLN A 407 14.55 -6.36 14.50
CA GLN A 407 13.22 -6.56 13.91
C GLN A 407 12.88 -5.51 12.84
N GLY A 408 13.78 -4.54 12.53
CA GLY A 408 13.52 -3.46 11.57
C GLY A 408 12.49 -2.44 12.05
N LEU A 409 12.34 -2.28 13.35
CA LEU A 409 11.41 -1.37 14.02
C LEU A 409 12.14 -0.42 15.00
N ALA A 410 13.40 -0.07 14.70
CA ALA A 410 14.20 0.82 15.53
C ALA A 410 13.57 2.21 15.73
N TRP A 411 12.69 2.62 14.82
CA TRP A 411 11.98 3.90 14.89
C TRP A 411 10.95 3.99 16.02
N LEU A 412 10.39 2.85 16.47
CA LEU A 412 9.21 2.84 17.34
C LEU A 412 9.50 3.40 18.73
N VAL A 413 10.53 2.87 19.40
CA VAL A 413 10.86 3.26 20.77
C VAL A 413 11.30 4.74 20.86
N PRO A 414 12.24 5.24 20.03
CA PRO A 414 12.60 6.65 20.02
C PRO A 414 11.41 7.57 19.73
N SER A 415 10.51 7.18 18.82
CA SER A 415 9.30 7.97 18.51
C SER A 415 8.35 8.08 19.70
N VAL A 416 8.17 7.00 20.46
CA VAL A 416 7.35 7.02 21.69
C VAL A 416 8.00 7.88 22.77
N ILE A 417 9.33 7.80 22.96
CA ILE A 417 10.05 8.63 23.92
C ILE A 417 9.87 10.11 23.58
N VAL A 418 10.10 10.49 22.30
CA VAL A 418 9.95 11.87 21.86
C VAL A 418 8.48 12.32 21.98
N LEU A 419 7.51 11.47 21.72
CA LEU A 419 6.10 11.78 21.94
C LEU A 419 5.83 12.14 23.41
N VAL A 420 6.30 11.32 24.36
CA VAL A 420 6.10 11.56 25.80
C VAL A 420 6.77 12.89 26.21
N VAL A 421 8.00 13.13 25.79
CA VAL A 421 8.72 14.37 26.09
C VAL A 421 8.00 15.58 25.48
N ALA A 422 7.60 15.51 24.23
CA ALA A 422 6.91 16.60 23.54
C ALA A 422 5.56 16.94 24.22
N VAL A 423 4.78 15.93 24.65
CA VAL A 423 3.54 16.12 25.40
C VAL A 423 3.79 16.81 26.76
N ILE A 424 4.82 16.40 27.49
CA ILE A 424 5.19 17.04 28.76
C ILE A 424 5.58 18.51 28.51
N CYS A 425 6.42 18.79 27.52
CA CYS A 425 6.82 20.13 27.15
C CYS A 425 5.62 21.01 26.73
N ASP A 426 4.70 20.48 25.93
CA ASP A 426 3.50 21.19 25.50
C ASP A 426 2.62 21.61 26.69
N ARG A 427 2.41 20.71 27.66
CA ARG A 427 1.65 21.00 28.89
C ARG A 427 2.34 22.03 29.80
N LEU A 428 3.68 21.97 29.93
CA LEU A 428 4.43 22.92 30.76
C LEU A 428 4.44 24.34 30.16
N LEU A 429 4.61 24.43 28.85
CA LEU A 429 4.62 25.72 28.13
C LEU A 429 3.23 26.36 28.10
N GLY A 430 2.16 25.56 28.00
CA GLY A 430 0.79 26.09 28.03
C GLY A 430 0.40 26.69 29.36
N LYS A 431 0.71 26.01 30.48
CA LYS A 431 0.50 26.56 31.83
C LYS A 431 1.23 27.88 32.06
N ARG A 432 2.39 28.08 31.43
CA ARG A 432 3.18 29.30 31.52
C ARG A 432 2.54 30.47 30.75
N SER A 433 1.87 30.18 29.64
CA SER A 433 1.14 31.15 28.85
C SER A 433 -0.15 31.62 29.57
N GLU A 434 -0.87 30.72 30.26
CA GLU A 434 -2.04 31.06 31.07
C GLU A 434 -1.68 31.84 32.35
N ALA A 435 -0.47 31.63 32.91
CA ALA A 435 -0.01 32.34 34.08
C ALA A 435 0.53 33.74 33.78
N LEU A 436 0.80 34.07 32.50
CA LEU A 436 1.30 35.34 32.02
C LEU A 436 0.21 36.20 31.31
N ALA A 437 -0.97 35.66 31.07
CA ALA A 437 -2.15 36.30 30.55
C ALA A 437 -3.12 36.67 31.68
#